data_925ea6d3726177a51120b383b0d0b02e
#
_entry.id   925ea6d3726177a51120b383b0d0b02e
#
_cell.length_a   1.000
_cell.length_b   1.000
_cell.length_c   1.000
_cell.angle_alpha   90.00
_cell.angle_beta   90.00
_cell.angle_gamma   90.00
#
_symmetry.space_group_name_H-M   'P 1'
#
loop_
_entity.id
_entity.type
_entity.pdbx_description
1 polymer ?
#
loop_
_entity_poly.entity_id
_entity_poly.type
_entity_poly.pdbx_seq_one_letter_code
_entity_poly.pdbx_strand_id
1 'polypeptide(L)'
;MKSDLLSNIYNPADLRLLKEEQLTQVAQELRQFIIEVVSVKEGHLGASLGVVELTIALHYVFNTPEDLLVWDVGHQAYGHKILTERRENFHTNRQIGGISGFPKRTENVYDTFGVGHSSTSISAALGMAIASKLKGDFDKEHIAVIGDASIASGMAFEGLNHAGVTDANILVILNDNAIGIDPSVGALKKYLTSVKNGKNPRQNNIIKSLNFDYSGPIDGHDLPKLIKELKRLKKIKGPKFLHIVTTKGKGLQQAEENQVKYHAPGKFDALTGEIHLKSEENLPPKYQDVFGLTILDLARKNEKIIGITPAMPSGSSLKFMMDELPDRAFDVGIAEQHAVTLAAGMATQDMIVYCNIYSTFLQRAYDQVIHDVALQNLPVIFCLDRAGLVGEDGATHHGVFDIAYLRSIPNMVIYAPLNEIELQNILYTVQLGIDHPIAIRYPRGRGVLPNWEVENFGHYQKINLGEAKCLKDGTKVAVLSAGTIGNNVIEALKESANADEIAHYNFSFIKPLDHSILNTIFLTFEKIITIEDGVKNGGFGSAVLEFSASNNFKNSIEILGIPDEFIEHGTVNQLQQLCKIDVKSLINLFSNGSK
;
A
#
# COMPACT_ATOMS: atom_id res chain seq x y z
N MET A 1 12.13 8.06 42.31
CA MET A 1 11.73 7.47 41.03
C MET A 1 10.35 8.01 40.71
N LYS A 2 10.13 8.70 39.58
CA LYS A 2 8.77 9.01 39.15
C LYS A 2 8.08 7.66 38.88
N SER A 3 6.87 7.46 39.41
CA SER A 3 6.09 6.26 39.14
C SER A 3 5.83 6.18 37.61
N ASP A 4 6.05 5.04 36.99
CA ASP A 4 5.67 4.77 35.59
C ASP A 4 4.14 4.77 35.53
N LEU A 5 3.56 5.80 34.90
CA LEU A 5 2.10 5.96 34.79
C LEU A 5 1.55 5.07 33.70
N LEU A 6 2.27 4.91 32.58
CA LEU A 6 1.82 4.11 31.45
C LEU A 6 1.63 2.64 31.83
N SER A 7 2.46 2.11 32.73
CA SER A 7 2.34 0.73 33.20
C SER A 7 1.02 0.42 33.90
N ASN A 8 0.37 1.46 34.47
CA ASN A 8 -0.92 1.33 35.14
C ASN A 8 -2.13 1.62 34.22
N ILE A 9 -1.91 1.94 32.96
CA ILE A 9 -2.97 2.17 31.98
C ILE A 9 -3.12 0.92 31.13
N TYR A 10 -4.15 0.14 31.37
CA TYR A 10 -4.49 -1.01 30.56
C TYR A 10 -5.42 -0.62 29.40
N ASN A 11 -6.40 0.23 29.69
CA ASN A 11 -7.38 0.72 28.73
C ASN A 11 -7.73 2.21 28.94
N PRO A 12 -8.51 2.84 28.05
CA PRO A 12 -8.87 4.25 28.17
C PRO A 12 -9.62 4.63 29.44
N ALA A 13 -10.30 3.70 30.12
CA ALA A 13 -10.96 4.01 31.39
C ALA A 13 -9.93 4.32 32.47
N ASP A 14 -8.80 3.60 32.50
CA ASP A 14 -7.70 3.86 33.44
C ASP A 14 -7.05 5.23 33.17
N LEU A 15 -6.86 5.58 31.88
CA LEU A 15 -6.34 6.89 31.48
C LEU A 15 -7.24 8.04 31.98
N ARG A 16 -8.55 7.86 31.96
CA ARG A 16 -9.52 8.88 32.43
C ARG A 16 -9.54 9.07 33.94
N LEU A 17 -8.93 8.17 34.72
CA LEU A 17 -8.79 8.31 36.17
C LEU A 17 -7.63 9.26 36.56
N LEU A 18 -6.73 9.54 35.60
CA LEU A 18 -5.59 10.43 35.87
C LEU A 18 -6.04 11.91 35.85
N LYS A 19 -5.28 12.73 36.59
CA LYS A 19 -5.42 14.19 36.54
C LYS A 19 -4.79 14.72 35.25
N GLU A 20 -5.30 15.82 34.70
CA GLU A 20 -4.79 16.41 33.44
C GLU A 20 -3.29 16.72 33.50
N GLU A 21 -2.75 17.12 34.66
CA GLU A 21 -1.32 17.40 34.86
C GLU A 21 -0.42 16.17 34.70
N GLN A 22 -0.96 14.96 34.90
CA GLN A 22 -0.23 13.69 34.75
C GLN A 22 -0.11 13.25 33.30
N LEU A 23 -1.00 13.71 32.41
CA LEU A 23 -1.07 13.26 31.03
C LEU A 23 0.16 13.62 30.20
N THR A 24 0.87 14.69 30.56
CA THR A 24 2.15 15.07 29.93
C THR A 24 3.23 14.01 30.21
N GLN A 25 3.25 13.43 31.41
CA GLN A 25 4.16 12.32 31.73
C GLN A 25 3.76 11.07 30.94
N VAL A 26 2.46 10.74 30.84
CA VAL A 26 1.98 9.62 30.02
C VAL A 26 2.39 9.80 28.55
N ALA A 27 2.34 11.02 28.02
CA ALA A 27 2.78 11.30 26.64
C ALA A 27 4.27 11.01 26.43
N GLN A 28 5.11 11.37 27.40
CA GLN A 28 6.55 11.08 27.37
C GLN A 28 6.82 9.57 27.40
N GLU A 29 6.16 8.86 28.31
CA GLU A 29 6.32 7.41 28.50
C GLU A 29 5.80 6.64 27.27
N LEU A 30 4.63 7.01 26.72
CA LEU A 30 4.07 6.40 25.53
C LEU A 30 4.98 6.60 24.30
N ARG A 31 5.53 7.81 24.14
CA ARG A 31 6.48 8.11 23.05
C ARG A 31 7.73 7.25 23.17
N GLN A 32 8.30 7.17 24.36
CA GLN A 32 9.50 6.37 24.62
C GLN A 32 9.24 4.88 24.34
N PHE A 33 8.10 4.36 24.78
CA PHE A 33 7.71 2.98 24.52
C PHE A 33 7.58 2.68 23.01
N ILE A 34 6.96 3.59 22.23
CA ILE A 34 6.87 3.45 20.77
C ILE A 34 8.28 3.41 20.16
N ILE A 35 9.19 4.31 20.55
CA ILE A 35 10.56 4.37 20.03
C ILE A 35 11.29 3.06 20.34
N GLU A 36 11.24 2.56 21.55
CA GLU A 36 11.92 1.34 21.98
C GLU A 36 11.45 0.11 21.21
N VAL A 37 10.14 -0.07 21.05
CA VAL A 37 9.61 -1.23 20.32
C VAL A 37 9.91 -1.13 18.83
N VAL A 38 9.66 0.02 18.20
CA VAL A 38 9.81 0.18 16.74
C VAL A 38 11.28 0.16 16.32
N SER A 39 12.21 0.60 17.18
CA SER A 39 13.65 0.53 16.90
C SER A 39 14.14 -0.88 16.60
N VAL A 40 13.50 -1.89 17.18
CA VAL A 40 13.86 -3.31 17.01
C VAL A 40 12.94 -4.05 16.05
N LYS A 41 11.64 -3.69 16.03
CA LYS A 41 10.59 -4.44 15.32
C LYS A 41 10.22 -3.83 13.96
N GLU A 42 10.72 -2.63 13.68
CA GLU A 42 10.38 -1.84 12.50
C GLU A 42 8.89 -1.41 12.48
N GLY A 43 8.51 -0.45 11.66
CA GLY A 43 7.12 0.01 11.55
C GLY A 43 6.97 1.52 11.35
N HIS A 44 5.73 2.01 11.43
CA HIS A 44 5.36 3.41 11.17
C HIS A 44 5.71 4.31 12.38
N LEU A 45 6.97 4.76 12.46
CA LEU A 45 7.48 5.52 13.59
C LEU A 45 7.01 6.98 13.58
N GLY A 46 7.39 7.72 12.55
CA GLY A 46 7.24 9.18 12.54
C GLY A 46 5.79 9.63 12.65
N ALA A 47 4.87 8.94 11.96
CA ALA A 47 3.45 9.25 12.00
C ALA A 47 2.86 9.03 13.41
N SER A 48 3.22 7.92 14.06
CA SER A 48 2.73 7.58 15.41
C SER A 48 3.30 8.52 16.49
N LEU A 49 4.56 8.94 16.38
CA LEU A 49 5.16 9.93 17.30
C LEU A 49 4.52 11.31 17.18
N GLY A 50 4.08 11.69 15.97
CA GLY A 50 3.44 12.98 15.73
C GLY A 50 2.07 13.16 16.37
N VAL A 51 1.40 12.08 16.79
CA VAL A 51 0.03 12.12 17.32
C VAL A 51 -0.12 11.56 18.73
N VAL A 52 0.96 11.46 19.48
CA VAL A 52 0.92 10.95 20.87
C VAL A 52 -0.03 11.78 21.73
N GLU A 53 0.11 13.10 21.73
CA GLU A 53 -0.74 14.01 22.48
C GLU A 53 -2.21 13.95 22.03
N LEU A 54 -2.44 13.91 20.70
CA LEU A 54 -3.79 13.76 20.16
C LEU A 54 -4.43 12.44 20.60
N THR A 55 -3.69 11.33 20.54
CA THR A 55 -4.21 10.01 20.94
C THR A 55 -4.63 9.99 22.41
N ILE A 56 -3.80 10.55 23.30
CA ILE A 56 -4.11 10.68 24.73
C ILE A 56 -5.35 11.56 24.92
N ALA A 57 -5.39 12.74 24.28
CA ALA A 57 -6.51 13.66 24.39
C ALA A 57 -7.83 13.04 23.93
N LEU A 58 -7.81 12.27 22.84
CA LEU A 58 -8.99 11.56 22.32
C LEU A 58 -9.52 10.55 23.34
N HIS A 59 -8.67 9.64 23.82
CA HIS A 59 -9.07 8.61 24.78
C HIS A 59 -9.40 9.16 26.18
N TYR A 60 -8.88 10.35 26.52
CA TYR A 60 -9.21 11.03 27.77
C TYR A 60 -10.55 11.76 27.72
N VAL A 61 -10.92 12.38 26.59
CA VAL A 61 -12.14 13.19 26.44
C VAL A 61 -13.34 12.36 26.00
N PHE A 62 -13.14 11.42 25.09
CA PHE A 62 -14.20 10.59 24.53
C PHE A 62 -14.29 9.25 25.24
N ASN A 63 -15.52 8.74 25.39
CA ASN A 63 -15.77 7.49 26.06
C ASN A 63 -15.64 6.30 25.08
N THR A 64 -14.44 6.09 24.57
CA THR A 64 -14.16 4.92 23.72
C THR A 64 -14.21 3.62 24.54
N PRO A 65 -14.78 2.52 24.01
CA PRO A 65 -15.20 2.28 22.63
C PRO A 65 -16.65 2.69 22.30
N GLU A 66 -17.43 3.21 23.23
CA GLU A 66 -18.80 3.69 22.98
C GLU A 66 -18.84 4.85 22.00
N ASP A 67 -17.96 5.86 22.19
CA ASP A 67 -17.65 6.87 21.19
C ASP A 67 -16.74 6.24 20.13
N LEU A 68 -17.09 6.38 18.85
CA LEU A 68 -16.48 5.65 17.76
C LEU A 68 -15.34 6.45 17.12
N LEU A 69 -14.13 5.87 17.13
CA LEU A 69 -12.91 6.51 16.61
C LEU A 69 -12.37 5.74 15.40
N VAL A 70 -12.23 6.45 14.27
CA VAL A 70 -11.66 5.91 13.02
C VAL A 70 -10.37 6.65 12.70
N TRP A 71 -9.27 5.92 12.61
CA TRP A 71 -7.98 6.42 12.15
C TRP A 71 -7.84 6.24 10.65
N ASP A 72 -7.67 7.32 9.89
CA ASP A 72 -7.42 7.23 8.45
C ASP A 72 -6.08 6.56 8.17
N VAL A 73 -6.03 5.62 7.20
CA VAL A 73 -4.89 4.73 6.94
C VAL A 73 -4.57 3.84 8.13
N GLY A 74 -4.46 4.40 9.33
CA GLY A 74 -4.11 3.70 10.57
C GLY A 74 -2.61 3.61 10.87
N HIS A 75 -1.73 4.14 10.01
CA HIS A 75 -0.28 4.18 10.22
C HIS A 75 0.16 5.04 11.42
N GLN A 76 -0.72 5.89 11.92
CA GLN A 76 -0.52 6.75 13.10
C GLN A 76 -1.18 6.18 14.39
N ALA A 77 -1.66 4.93 14.38
CA ALA A 77 -2.48 4.38 15.46
C ALA A 77 -1.70 3.54 16.50
N TYR A 78 -0.37 3.62 16.58
CA TYR A 78 0.38 2.83 17.56
C TYR A 78 0.06 3.22 18.99
N GLY A 79 -0.01 4.53 19.29
CA GLY A 79 -0.45 5.00 20.60
C GLY A 79 -1.87 4.52 20.95
N HIS A 80 -2.78 4.51 19.99
CA HIS A 80 -4.13 3.96 20.14
C HIS A 80 -4.07 2.47 20.54
N LYS A 81 -3.31 1.64 19.83
CA LYS A 81 -3.17 0.21 20.17
C LYS A 81 -2.61 0.00 21.57
N ILE A 82 -1.57 0.75 21.94
CA ILE A 82 -0.91 0.65 23.24
C ILE A 82 -1.87 1.01 24.39
N LEU A 83 -2.67 2.06 24.24
CA LEU A 83 -3.64 2.52 25.23
C LEU A 83 -4.95 1.70 25.25
N THR A 84 -5.12 0.76 24.33
CA THR A 84 -6.32 -0.07 24.19
C THR A 84 -5.97 -1.57 24.28
N GLU A 85 -5.48 -1.99 25.44
CA GLU A 85 -5.27 -3.39 25.86
C GLU A 85 -4.16 -4.17 25.14
N ARG A 86 -3.39 -3.52 24.23
CA ARG A 86 -2.39 -4.21 23.38
C ARG A 86 -0.95 -3.86 23.72
N ARG A 87 -0.70 -3.11 24.81
CA ARG A 87 0.66 -2.71 25.20
C ARG A 87 1.59 -3.92 25.40
N GLU A 88 1.14 -4.94 26.11
CA GLU A 88 1.94 -6.12 26.42
C GLU A 88 2.31 -6.93 25.15
N ASN A 89 1.39 -6.98 24.17
CA ASN A 89 1.58 -7.68 22.92
C ASN A 89 2.13 -6.79 21.80
N PHE A 90 2.39 -5.50 22.05
CA PHE A 90 2.81 -4.57 21.00
C PHE A 90 4.16 -4.94 20.37
N HIS A 91 5.00 -5.68 21.09
CA HIS A 91 6.25 -6.23 20.56
C HIS A 91 6.05 -7.26 19.43
N THR A 92 4.84 -7.78 19.23
CA THR A 92 4.48 -8.71 18.13
C THR A 92 3.90 -7.99 16.91
N ASN A 93 3.86 -6.64 16.94
CA ASN A 93 3.28 -5.83 15.87
C ASN A 93 3.89 -6.17 14.51
N ARG A 94 3.05 -6.41 13.50
CA ARG A 94 3.43 -6.74 12.11
C ARG A 94 4.18 -8.08 11.94
N GLN A 95 4.18 -8.94 12.95
CA GLN A 95 4.79 -10.27 12.88
C GLN A 95 3.71 -11.35 12.73
N ILE A 96 4.04 -12.43 12.07
CA ILE A 96 3.11 -13.55 11.87
C ILE A 96 2.55 -14.04 13.22
N GLY A 97 1.23 -14.18 13.30
CA GLY A 97 0.53 -14.55 14.54
C GLY A 97 0.48 -13.44 15.60
N GLY A 98 1.04 -12.27 15.34
CA GLY A 98 1.00 -11.10 16.20
C GLY A 98 -0.11 -10.11 15.85
N ILE A 99 -0.03 -8.89 16.43
CA ILE A 99 -1.00 -7.84 16.14
C ILE A 99 -0.72 -7.15 14.80
N SER A 100 -1.79 -6.68 14.15
CA SER A 100 -1.73 -5.94 12.87
C SER A 100 -1.03 -4.59 13.03
N GLY A 101 -0.35 -4.13 11.99
CA GLY A 101 0.21 -2.77 11.91
C GLY A 101 -0.83 -1.66 11.83
N PHE A 102 -2.09 -2.03 11.51
CA PHE A 102 -3.23 -1.12 11.35
C PHE A 102 -4.38 -1.53 12.27
N PRO A 103 -5.28 -0.61 12.67
CA PRO A 103 -6.52 -0.97 13.34
C PRO A 103 -7.33 -2.02 12.58
N LYS A 104 -7.76 -3.07 13.30
CA LYS A 104 -8.47 -4.22 12.73
C LYS A 104 -9.60 -4.65 13.67
N ARG A 105 -10.85 -4.61 13.19
CA ARG A 105 -12.05 -4.89 13.99
C ARG A 105 -12.05 -6.23 14.70
N THR A 106 -11.44 -7.25 14.09
CA THR A 106 -11.36 -8.59 14.68
C THR A 106 -10.25 -8.72 15.74
N GLU A 107 -9.39 -7.71 15.88
CA GLU A 107 -8.30 -7.69 16.84
C GLU A 107 -8.72 -7.11 18.19
N ASN A 108 -9.48 -6.02 18.18
CA ASN A 108 -9.91 -5.35 19.41
C ASN A 108 -11.18 -4.51 19.18
N VAL A 109 -12.02 -4.40 20.23
CA VAL A 109 -13.30 -3.65 20.21
C VAL A 109 -13.11 -2.15 20.00
N TYR A 110 -11.95 -1.60 20.36
CA TYR A 110 -11.59 -0.19 20.13
C TYR A 110 -11.28 0.12 18.67
N ASP A 111 -11.00 -0.87 17.85
CA ASP A 111 -10.79 -0.73 16.41
C ASP A 111 -12.15 -0.73 15.69
N THR A 112 -12.84 0.40 15.76
CA THR A 112 -14.22 0.56 15.25
C THR A 112 -14.37 0.25 13.77
N PHE A 113 -13.31 0.51 12.98
CA PHE A 113 -13.26 0.26 11.54
C PHE A 113 -11.86 -0.25 11.14
N GLY A 114 -11.82 -1.26 10.28
CA GLY A 114 -10.58 -1.76 9.68
C GLY A 114 -10.06 -0.77 8.66
N VAL A 115 -8.77 -0.45 8.73
CA VAL A 115 -8.13 0.56 7.88
C VAL A 115 -6.83 0.04 7.28
N GLY A 116 -6.23 0.80 6.36
CA GLY A 116 -5.00 0.49 5.63
C GLY A 116 -4.85 1.39 4.42
N HIS A 117 -5.97 1.64 3.71
CA HIS A 117 -6.04 2.60 2.61
C HIS A 117 -6.51 3.97 3.11
N SER A 118 -6.04 5.03 2.45
CA SER A 118 -6.32 6.40 2.84
C SER A 118 -7.75 6.85 2.50
N SER A 119 -8.18 7.93 3.17
CA SER A 119 -9.32 8.76 2.79
C SER A 119 -10.70 8.12 3.02
N THR A 120 -10.77 6.98 3.72
CA THR A 120 -12.01 6.26 4.00
C THR A 120 -12.66 6.68 5.32
N SER A 121 -11.92 7.28 6.24
CA SER A 121 -12.33 7.54 7.63
C SER A 121 -13.55 8.44 7.76
N ILE A 122 -13.66 9.49 6.93
CA ILE A 122 -14.79 10.43 6.99
C ILE A 122 -16.08 9.74 6.60
N SER A 123 -16.09 9.01 5.47
CA SER A 123 -17.27 8.29 5.02
C SER A 123 -17.67 7.18 5.99
N ALA A 124 -16.70 6.46 6.57
CA ALA A 124 -16.96 5.43 7.57
C ALA A 124 -17.59 6.03 8.85
N ALA A 125 -17.00 7.09 9.40
CA ALA A 125 -17.52 7.76 10.59
C ALA A 125 -18.90 8.39 10.33
N LEU A 126 -19.12 8.99 9.14
CA LEU A 126 -20.42 9.53 8.76
C LEU A 126 -21.50 8.43 8.70
N GLY A 127 -21.18 7.30 8.07
CA GLY A 127 -22.09 6.15 8.02
C GLY A 127 -22.46 5.64 9.41
N MET A 128 -21.49 5.57 10.33
CA MET A 128 -21.73 5.22 11.73
C MET A 128 -22.59 6.26 12.44
N ALA A 129 -22.35 7.57 12.23
CA ALA A 129 -23.12 8.65 12.83
C ALA A 129 -24.59 8.63 12.39
N ILE A 130 -24.83 8.43 11.10
CA ILE A 130 -26.18 8.28 10.55
C ILE A 130 -26.87 7.03 11.15
N ALA A 131 -26.16 5.91 11.23
CA ALA A 131 -26.71 4.67 11.81
C ALA A 131 -27.03 4.82 13.31
N SER A 132 -26.16 5.48 14.08
CA SER A 132 -26.44 5.79 15.50
C SER A 132 -27.68 6.66 15.66
N LYS A 133 -27.81 7.72 14.85
CA LYS A 133 -29.01 8.57 14.84
C LYS A 133 -30.29 7.77 14.56
N LEU A 134 -30.27 6.88 13.56
CA LEU A 134 -31.42 6.02 13.22
C LEU A 134 -31.78 5.04 14.34
N LYS A 135 -30.83 4.65 15.18
CA LYS A 135 -31.04 3.80 16.37
C LYS A 135 -31.46 4.59 17.62
N GLY A 136 -31.47 5.92 17.57
CA GLY A 136 -31.77 6.77 18.72
C GLY A 136 -30.58 7.04 19.65
N ASP A 137 -29.35 6.71 19.24
CA ASP A 137 -28.10 6.91 20.00
C ASP A 137 -27.53 8.33 19.74
N PHE A 138 -28.26 9.36 20.14
CA PHE A 138 -27.94 10.76 19.80
C PHE A 138 -26.73 11.34 20.56
N ASP A 139 -26.31 10.72 21.65
CA ASP A 139 -25.20 11.19 22.50
C ASP A 139 -23.84 10.62 22.08
N LYS A 140 -23.83 9.64 21.20
CA LYS A 140 -22.60 9.00 20.72
C LYS A 140 -21.83 9.93 19.78
N GLU A 141 -20.53 10.02 20.03
CA GLU A 141 -19.61 10.77 19.16
C GLU A 141 -18.98 9.86 18.10
N HIS A 142 -18.75 10.41 16.89
CA HIS A 142 -18.16 9.71 15.78
C HIS A 142 -16.99 10.54 15.25
N ILE A 143 -15.77 10.01 15.37
CA ILE A 143 -14.54 10.78 15.18
C ILE A 143 -13.75 10.15 14.05
N ALA A 144 -13.38 10.97 13.04
CA ALA A 144 -12.46 10.61 11.97
C ALA A 144 -11.17 11.43 12.11
N VAL A 145 -10.04 10.76 12.29
CA VAL A 145 -8.71 11.41 12.28
C VAL A 145 -8.07 11.18 10.92
N ILE A 146 -7.84 12.25 10.17
CA ILE A 146 -7.33 12.19 8.79
C ILE A 146 -6.09 13.07 8.63
N GLY A 147 -5.09 12.60 7.87
CA GLY A 147 -3.88 13.36 7.53
C GLY A 147 -4.11 14.32 6.36
N ASP A 148 -3.22 15.32 6.25
CA ASP A 148 -3.26 16.36 5.22
C ASP A 148 -3.06 15.82 3.78
N ALA A 149 -2.30 14.74 3.61
CA ALA A 149 -2.19 14.07 2.31
C ALA A 149 -3.48 13.30 1.96
N SER A 150 -4.10 12.64 2.93
CA SER A 150 -5.31 11.83 2.73
C SER A 150 -6.56 12.68 2.47
N ILE A 151 -6.68 13.86 3.10
CA ILE A 151 -7.86 14.73 2.91
C ILE A 151 -7.91 15.34 1.50
N ALA A 152 -6.80 15.31 0.76
CA ALA A 152 -6.74 15.78 -0.62
C ALA A 152 -7.38 14.83 -1.64
N SER A 153 -7.69 13.59 -1.25
CA SER A 153 -8.32 12.59 -2.12
C SER A 153 -9.81 12.88 -2.36
N GLY A 154 -10.30 12.52 -3.54
CA GLY A 154 -11.71 12.70 -3.93
C GLY A 154 -12.69 12.13 -2.92
N MET A 155 -12.47 10.88 -2.44
CA MET A 155 -13.35 10.23 -1.47
C MET A 155 -13.48 11.00 -0.15
N ALA A 156 -12.41 11.66 0.32
CA ALA A 156 -12.48 12.50 1.51
C ALA A 156 -13.40 13.71 1.27
N PHE A 157 -13.30 14.35 0.09
CA PHE A 157 -14.19 15.46 -0.30
C PHE A 157 -15.64 15.01 -0.49
N GLU A 158 -15.90 13.84 -1.06
CA GLU A 158 -17.23 13.25 -1.14
C GLU A 158 -17.85 13.08 0.25
N GLY A 159 -17.07 12.55 1.20
CA GLY A 159 -17.47 12.39 2.60
C GLY A 159 -17.77 13.73 3.28
N LEU A 160 -16.90 14.74 3.10
CA LEU A 160 -17.12 16.10 3.62
C LEU A 160 -18.36 16.75 3.01
N ASN A 161 -18.52 16.67 1.69
CA ASN A 161 -19.66 17.26 0.98
C ASN A 161 -20.99 16.66 1.47
N HIS A 162 -21.05 15.33 1.64
CA HIS A 162 -22.26 14.69 2.16
C HIS A 162 -22.50 15.02 3.64
N ALA A 163 -21.45 14.98 4.48
CA ALA A 163 -21.59 15.30 5.91
C ALA A 163 -22.16 16.70 6.13
N GLY A 164 -21.74 17.69 5.34
CA GLY A 164 -22.13 19.10 5.48
C GLY A 164 -23.61 19.41 5.21
N VAL A 165 -24.37 18.49 4.61
CA VAL A 165 -25.82 18.61 4.42
C VAL A 165 -26.62 17.72 5.38
N THR A 166 -25.93 17.06 6.32
CA THR A 166 -26.55 16.24 7.37
C THR A 166 -26.47 16.97 8.72
N ASP A 167 -27.25 16.49 9.68
CA ASP A 167 -27.14 16.85 11.10
C ASP A 167 -26.40 15.74 11.90
N ALA A 168 -25.67 14.86 11.19
CA ALA A 168 -24.93 13.76 11.79
C ALA A 168 -23.86 14.27 12.77
N ASN A 169 -23.80 13.65 13.95
CA ASN A 169 -22.83 14.01 14.98
C ASN A 169 -21.46 13.43 14.67
N ILE A 170 -20.73 14.11 13.76
CA ILE A 170 -19.39 13.73 13.31
C ILE A 170 -18.35 14.81 13.65
N LEU A 171 -17.19 14.40 14.13
CA LEU A 171 -15.99 15.22 14.32
C LEU A 171 -14.90 14.74 13.38
N VAL A 172 -14.52 15.57 12.41
CA VAL A 172 -13.34 15.35 11.55
C VAL A 172 -12.15 16.08 12.15
N ILE A 173 -11.07 15.39 12.41
CA ILE A 173 -9.81 15.97 12.92
C ILE A 173 -8.76 15.86 11.82
N LEU A 174 -8.36 17.02 11.28
CA LEU A 174 -7.26 17.12 10.34
C LEU A 174 -5.93 17.20 11.10
N ASN A 175 -5.11 16.18 10.96
CA ASN A 175 -3.71 16.17 11.40
C ASN A 175 -2.82 16.71 10.28
N ASP A 176 -2.42 17.97 10.38
CA ASP A 176 -1.65 18.68 9.37
C ASP A 176 -0.17 18.80 9.77
N ASN A 177 0.68 18.01 9.14
CA ASN A 177 2.14 18.07 9.29
C ASN A 177 2.89 18.33 7.97
N ALA A 178 2.16 18.54 6.86
CA ALA A 178 2.66 18.80 5.50
C ALA A 178 3.45 17.66 4.85
N ILE A 179 3.44 16.46 5.42
CA ILE A 179 4.22 15.31 4.96
C ILE A 179 3.38 14.03 5.03
N GLY A 180 3.11 13.45 3.84
CA GLY A 180 2.65 12.08 3.69
C GLY A 180 3.80 11.06 3.91
N ILE A 181 4.03 10.17 2.94
CA ILE A 181 5.29 9.41 2.85
C ILE A 181 6.38 10.36 2.36
N ASP A 182 6.15 10.99 1.21
CA ASP A 182 6.90 12.13 0.68
C ASP A 182 6.18 13.46 1.02
N PRO A 183 6.79 14.63 0.77
CA PRO A 183 6.14 15.91 0.99
C PRO A 183 4.83 16.04 0.22
N SER A 184 3.75 16.44 0.90
CA SER A 184 2.44 16.64 0.28
C SER A 184 2.50 17.62 -0.89
N VAL A 185 1.66 17.44 -1.92
CA VAL A 185 1.63 18.24 -3.15
C VAL A 185 0.28 18.93 -3.36
N GLY A 186 0.22 19.81 -4.36
CA GLY A 186 -1.04 20.41 -4.85
C GLY A 186 -1.47 21.69 -4.16
N ALA A 187 -2.60 22.24 -4.63
CA ALA A 187 -3.14 23.53 -4.20
C ALA A 187 -3.65 23.49 -2.75
N LEU A 188 -4.20 22.36 -2.31
CA LEU A 188 -4.68 22.20 -0.93
C LEU A 188 -3.54 22.35 0.09
N LYS A 189 -2.35 21.76 -0.20
CA LYS A 189 -1.15 21.98 0.62
C LYS A 189 -0.81 23.47 0.74
N LYS A 190 -0.81 24.20 -0.38
CA LYS A 190 -0.52 25.65 -0.38
C LYS A 190 -1.54 26.40 0.49
N TYR A 191 -2.81 26.02 0.39
CA TYR A 191 -3.88 26.58 1.23
C TYR A 191 -3.63 26.29 2.72
N LEU A 192 -3.40 25.02 3.11
CA LEU A 192 -3.15 24.65 4.51
C LEU A 192 -1.90 25.35 5.07
N THR A 193 -0.82 25.45 4.28
CA THR A 193 0.38 26.21 4.67
C THR A 193 0.07 27.69 4.92
N SER A 194 -0.78 28.29 4.08
CA SER A 194 -1.22 29.69 4.29
C SER A 194 -2.04 29.86 5.57
N VAL A 195 -2.89 28.86 5.89
CA VAL A 195 -3.67 28.83 7.13
C VAL A 195 -2.76 28.76 8.36
N LYS A 196 -1.76 27.87 8.35
CA LYS A 196 -0.74 27.76 9.43
C LYS A 196 -0.02 29.08 9.68
N ASN A 197 0.32 29.81 8.61
CA ASN A 197 1.06 31.08 8.67
C ASN A 197 0.17 32.29 9.01
N GLY A 198 -1.06 32.07 9.44
CA GLY A 198 -1.98 33.13 9.86
C GLY A 198 -2.53 34.00 8.72
N LYS A 199 -2.28 33.63 7.46
CA LYS A 199 -2.89 34.28 6.28
C LYS A 199 -4.32 33.78 6.14
N ASN A 200 -5.17 34.55 6.66
CA ASN A 200 -6.60 34.49 6.88
C ASN A 200 -7.46 33.53 6.07
N PRO A 201 -7.96 32.45 6.67
CA PRO A 201 -9.04 31.65 6.11
C PRO A 201 -10.41 31.99 6.72
N ARG A 202 -10.57 33.08 7.50
CA ARG A 202 -11.87 33.38 8.14
C ARG A 202 -12.97 33.73 7.13
N GLN A 203 -12.62 34.31 5.99
CA GLN A 203 -13.58 34.67 4.95
C GLN A 203 -13.72 33.60 3.84
N ASN A 204 -12.67 32.81 3.55
CA ASN A 204 -12.65 31.84 2.46
C ASN A 204 -12.20 30.46 2.95
N ASN A 205 -12.80 29.97 4.04
CA ASN A 205 -12.47 28.64 4.56
C ASN A 205 -13.32 27.57 3.84
N ILE A 206 -12.67 26.72 3.05
CA ILE A 206 -13.31 25.66 2.27
C ILE A 206 -14.17 24.73 3.15
N ILE A 207 -13.70 24.42 4.36
CA ILE A 207 -14.41 23.53 5.29
C ILE A 207 -15.68 24.18 5.82
N LYS A 208 -15.62 25.49 6.15
CA LYS A 208 -16.82 26.25 6.53
C LYS A 208 -17.82 26.35 5.38
N SER A 209 -17.34 26.47 4.15
CA SER A 209 -18.21 26.49 2.95
C SER A 209 -18.95 25.16 2.76
N LEU A 210 -18.46 24.08 3.37
CA LEU A 210 -19.12 22.77 3.43
C LEU A 210 -19.98 22.59 4.70
N ASN A 211 -20.37 23.70 5.38
CA ASN A 211 -21.25 23.73 6.56
C ASN A 211 -20.70 23.05 7.82
N PHE A 212 -19.38 22.91 7.97
CA PHE A 212 -18.78 22.41 9.21
C PHE A 212 -18.57 23.54 10.22
N ASP A 213 -18.79 23.27 11.52
CA ASP A 213 -18.24 24.08 12.61
C ASP A 213 -16.72 23.86 12.66
N TYR A 214 -15.98 24.83 12.12
CA TYR A 214 -14.53 24.74 12.00
C TYR A 214 -13.82 25.38 13.19
N SER A 215 -12.89 24.63 13.79
CA SER A 215 -11.96 25.08 14.81
C SER A 215 -10.50 24.87 14.39
N GLY A 216 -9.63 25.76 14.80
CA GLY A 216 -8.19 25.68 14.54
C GLY A 216 -7.67 26.76 13.57
N PRO A 217 -6.41 26.67 13.11
CA PRO A 217 -5.45 25.63 13.52
C PRO A 217 -4.98 25.80 14.98
N ILE A 218 -4.77 24.69 15.67
CA ILE A 218 -4.18 24.68 17.00
C ILE A 218 -2.94 23.77 17.04
N ASP A 219 -2.02 24.02 17.98
CA ASP A 219 -0.87 23.17 18.19
C ASP A 219 -1.31 21.79 18.71
N GLY A 220 -1.03 20.76 17.92
CA GLY A 220 -1.36 19.37 18.25
C GLY A 220 -0.49 18.74 19.33
N HIS A 221 0.58 19.43 19.79
CA HIS A 221 1.44 19.02 20.90
C HIS A 221 1.11 19.73 22.21
N ASP A 222 0.21 20.72 22.19
CA ASP A 222 -0.31 21.39 23.39
C ASP A 222 -1.49 20.59 23.97
N LEU A 223 -1.17 19.59 24.78
CA LEU A 223 -2.15 18.64 25.33
C LEU A 223 -3.28 19.32 26.13
N PRO A 224 -3.02 20.30 27.03
CA PRO A 224 -4.08 21.04 27.73
C PRO A 224 -5.02 21.76 26.78
N LYS A 225 -4.49 22.38 25.73
CA LYS A 225 -5.28 23.10 24.73
C LYS A 225 -6.12 22.16 23.89
N LEU A 226 -5.56 20.99 23.48
CA LEU A 226 -6.29 19.93 22.79
C LEU A 226 -7.47 19.43 23.62
N ILE A 227 -7.24 19.09 24.88
CA ILE A 227 -8.28 18.59 25.80
C ILE A 227 -9.39 19.64 25.97
N LYS A 228 -9.03 20.90 26.19
CA LYS A 228 -9.99 21.99 26.31
C LYS A 228 -10.87 22.12 25.05
N GLU A 229 -10.26 22.07 23.89
CA GLU A 229 -10.98 22.23 22.61
C GLU A 229 -11.84 21.00 22.28
N LEU A 230 -11.35 19.79 22.50
CA LEU A 230 -12.14 18.57 22.32
C LEU A 230 -13.35 18.52 23.26
N LYS A 231 -13.19 18.95 24.56
CA LYS A 231 -14.30 19.11 25.49
C LYS A 231 -15.33 20.14 25.02
N ARG A 232 -14.89 21.22 24.35
CA ARG A 232 -15.79 22.21 23.74
C ARG A 232 -16.56 21.62 22.56
N LEU A 233 -15.85 20.95 21.63
CA LEU A 233 -16.44 20.36 20.42
C LEU A 233 -17.41 19.23 20.74
N LYS A 234 -17.13 18.41 21.76
CA LYS A 234 -18.04 17.35 22.24
C LYS A 234 -19.44 17.86 22.61
N LYS A 235 -19.57 19.14 23.00
CA LYS A 235 -20.87 19.77 23.37
C LYS A 235 -21.65 20.25 22.14
N ILE A 236 -21.03 20.35 20.98
CA ILE A 236 -21.65 20.81 19.74
C ILE A 236 -22.24 19.60 19.02
N LYS A 237 -23.44 19.72 18.49
CA LYS A 237 -24.07 18.69 17.65
C LYS A 237 -23.92 19.05 16.17
N GLY A 238 -23.96 18.04 15.31
CA GLY A 238 -23.77 18.20 13.87
C GLY A 238 -22.30 18.08 13.41
N PRO A 239 -22.01 18.40 12.14
CA PRO A 239 -20.68 18.26 11.57
C PRO A 239 -19.68 19.28 12.15
N LYS A 240 -18.58 18.78 12.72
CA LYS A 240 -17.50 19.56 13.35
C LYS A 240 -16.18 19.22 12.71
N PHE A 241 -15.29 20.21 12.60
CA PHE A 241 -13.96 20.03 12.03
C PHE A 241 -12.91 20.69 12.92
N LEU A 242 -11.93 19.92 13.36
CA LEU A 242 -10.79 20.39 14.12
C LEU A 242 -9.52 20.31 13.27
N HIS A 243 -8.86 21.44 13.02
CA HIS A 243 -7.56 21.49 12.36
C HIS A 243 -6.46 21.58 13.42
N ILE A 244 -5.61 20.56 13.51
CA ILE A 244 -4.42 20.57 14.35
C ILE A 244 -3.16 20.58 13.50
N VAL A 245 -2.10 21.19 14.03
CA VAL A 245 -0.77 21.21 13.42
C VAL A 245 0.16 20.39 14.28
N THR A 246 0.83 19.40 13.67
CA THR A 246 1.77 18.53 14.39
C THR A 246 3.13 18.47 13.68
N THR A 247 4.11 17.91 14.38
CA THR A 247 5.44 17.59 13.84
C THR A 247 5.59 16.07 13.77
N LYS A 248 5.73 15.55 12.55
CA LYS A 248 5.99 14.12 12.35
C LYS A 248 7.34 13.74 12.94
N GLY A 249 7.39 12.64 13.71
CA GLY A 249 8.61 12.22 14.40
C GLY A 249 8.87 12.92 15.75
N LYS A 250 7.89 13.67 16.30
CA LYS A 250 8.01 14.47 17.52
C LYS A 250 8.65 13.71 18.67
N GLY A 251 9.71 14.29 19.27
CA GLY A 251 10.42 13.77 20.42
C GLY A 251 11.57 12.80 20.08
N LEU A 252 11.86 12.59 18.79
CA LEU A 252 13.09 11.96 18.31
C LEU A 252 13.72 12.91 17.27
N GLN A 253 14.83 13.59 17.66
CA GLN A 253 15.42 14.67 16.88
C GLN A 253 15.66 14.28 15.43
N GLN A 254 16.28 13.13 15.16
CA GLN A 254 16.58 12.64 13.82
C GLN A 254 15.31 12.41 12.99
N ALA A 255 14.21 12.02 13.63
CA ALA A 255 12.92 11.83 12.95
C ALA A 255 12.22 13.17 12.66
N GLU A 256 12.38 14.19 13.51
CA GLU A 256 11.89 15.54 13.25
C GLU A 256 12.66 16.20 12.10
N GLU A 257 13.99 15.98 12.01
CA GLU A 257 14.87 16.54 10.99
C GLU A 257 14.73 15.83 9.62
N ASN A 258 14.44 14.53 9.61
CA ASN A 258 14.32 13.72 8.38
C ASN A 258 13.05 12.88 8.37
N GLN A 259 11.91 13.54 8.26
CA GLN A 259 10.58 12.95 8.42
C GLN A 259 10.21 11.90 7.36
N VAL A 260 10.78 11.98 6.15
CA VAL A 260 10.60 10.99 5.09
C VAL A 260 11.31 9.68 5.47
N LYS A 261 12.59 9.76 5.82
CA LYS A 261 13.41 8.60 6.20
C LYS A 261 12.85 7.86 7.42
N TYR A 262 12.33 8.62 8.39
CA TYR A 262 11.74 8.09 9.63
C TYR A 262 10.23 7.85 9.55
N HIS A 263 9.63 7.87 8.36
CA HIS A 263 8.23 7.45 8.20
C HIS A 263 8.04 5.98 8.66
N ALA A 264 8.86 5.09 8.11
CA ALA A 264 8.94 3.67 8.48
C ALA A 264 10.41 3.23 8.37
N PRO A 265 11.26 3.62 9.33
CA PRO A 265 12.67 3.28 9.31
C PRO A 265 12.84 1.78 9.52
N GLY A 266 13.95 1.24 9.01
CA GLY A 266 14.44 -0.06 9.43
C GLY A 266 14.81 -0.05 10.92
N LYS A 267 15.64 -1.00 11.34
CA LYS A 267 16.16 -1.02 12.72
C LYS A 267 17.08 0.18 12.97
N PHE A 268 16.97 0.77 14.15
CA PHE A 268 17.75 1.92 14.54
C PHE A 268 18.07 1.88 16.06
N ASP A 269 19.06 2.66 16.48
CA ASP A 269 19.36 2.83 17.90
C ASP A 269 18.29 3.71 18.57
N ALA A 270 17.65 3.22 19.63
CA ALA A 270 16.54 3.91 20.29
C ALA A 270 16.96 5.21 21.01
N LEU A 271 18.24 5.36 21.39
CA LEU A 271 18.76 6.54 22.08
C LEU A 271 19.22 7.61 21.12
N THR A 272 19.97 7.23 20.09
CA THR A 272 20.56 8.16 19.13
C THR A 272 19.67 8.40 17.93
N GLY A 273 18.73 7.49 17.64
CA GLY A 273 17.93 7.49 16.42
C GLY A 273 18.70 7.02 15.18
N GLU A 274 19.97 6.63 15.28
CA GLU A 274 20.80 6.23 14.13
C GLU A 274 20.29 4.93 13.51
N ILE A 275 20.01 4.94 12.19
CA ILE A 275 19.52 3.78 11.46
C ILE A 275 20.68 2.82 11.19
N HIS A 276 20.48 1.55 11.56
CA HIS A 276 21.44 0.49 11.30
C HIS A 276 21.47 0.18 9.81
N LEU A 277 22.47 0.70 9.10
CA LEU A 277 22.67 0.41 7.69
C LEU A 277 23.11 -1.04 7.52
N LYS A 278 22.35 -1.80 6.73
CA LYS A 278 22.81 -3.12 6.23
C LYS A 278 23.71 -2.87 5.02
N SER A 279 24.81 -3.63 4.89
CA SER A 279 25.57 -3.59 3.65
C SER A 279 24.66 -4.01 2.49
N GLU A 280 24.64 -3.20 1.45
CA GLU A 280 23.91 -3.48 0.20
C GLU A 280 24.85 -4.02 -0.88
N GLU A 281 26.13 -4.21 -0.57
CA GLU A 281 27.12 -4.76 -1.49
C GLU A 281 26.75 -6.16 -1.95
N ASN A 282 26.85 -6.41 -3.23
CA ASN A 282 26.53 -7.69 -3.89
C ASN A 282 25.08 -8.18 -3.71
N LEU A 283 24.15 -7.30 -3.33
CA LEU A 283 22.72 -7.63 -3.34
C LEU A 283 22.08 -7.25 -4.67
N PRO A 284 21.10 -8.04 -5.15
CA PRO A 284 20.30 -7.65 -6.31
C PRO A 284 19.62 -6.29 -6.09
N PRO A 285 19.37 -5.50 -7.14
CA PRO A 285 18.62 -4.24 -7.03
C PRO A 285 17.19 -4.51 -6.56
N LYS A 286 16.55 -3.49 -6.00
CA LYS A 286 15.11 -3.53 -5.78
C LYS A 286 14.38 -3.37 -7.11
N TYR A 287 13.27 -4.05 -7.32
CA TYR A 287 12.49 -3.92 -8.56
C TYR A 287 12.06 -2.48 -8.83
N GLN A 288 11.71 -1.72 -7.80
CA GLN A 288 11.40 -0.29 -7.95
C GLN A 288 12.59 0.52 -8.50
N ASP A 289 13.82 0.17 -8.12
CA ASP A 289 15.02 0.87 -8.60
C ASP A 289 15.34 0.48 -10.04
N VAL A 290 15.13 -0.80 -10.41
CA VAL A 290 15.18 -1.24 -11.82
C VAL A 290 14.19 -0.45 -12.67
N PHE A 291 12.95 -0.28 -12.20
CA PHE A 291 11.94 0.56 -12.86
C PHE A 291 12.44 2.00 -12.99
N GLY A 292 12.81 2.64 -11.87
CA GLY A 292 13.15 4.07 -11.85
C GLY A 292 14.36 4.43 -12.70
N LEU A 293 15.44 3.61 -12.63
CA LEU A 293 16.64 3.79 -13.44
C LEU A 293 16.35 3.58 -14.94
N THR A 294 15.59 2.53 -15.27
CA THR A 294 15.21 2.22 -16.65
C THR A 294 14.38 3.35 -17.26
N ILE A 295 13.34 3.83 -16.56
CA ILE A 295 12.48 4.91 -17.08
C ILE A 295 13.28 6.21 -17.25
N LEU A 296 14.16 6.54 -16.33
CA LEU A 296 15.02 7.72 -16.47
C LEU A 296 15.93 7.61 -17.72
N ASP A 297 16.59 6.46 -17.91
CA ASP A 297 17.46 6.27 -19.08
C ASP A 297 16.67 6.34 -20.40
N LEU A 298 15.49 5.74 -20.46
CA LEU A 298 14.61 5.83 -21.62
C LEU A 298 14.11 7.26 -21.86
N ALA A 299 13.74 7.99 -20.81
CA ALA A 299 13.26 9.36 -20.90
C ALA A 299 14.35 10.36 -21.37
N ARG A 300 15.62 10.10 -21.06
CA ARG A 300 16.74 10.87 -21.62
C ARG A 300 16.84 10.76 -23.14
N LYS A 301 16.43 9.62 -23.69
CA LYS A 301 16.51 9.28 -25.12
C LYS A 301 15.23 9.56 -25.89
N ASN A 302 14.08 9.69 -25.17
CA ASN A 302 12.77 9.87 -25.79
C ASN A 302 11.96 10.92 -25.00
N GLU A 303 11.79 12.09 -25.61
CA GLU A 303 11.11 13.25 -25.00
C GLU A 303 9.61 13.03 -24.76
N LYS A 304 9.00 12.05 -25.42
CA LYS A 304 7.58 11.72 -25.25
C LYS A 304 7.28 10.96 -23.94
N ILE A 305 8.29 10.44 -23.25
CA ILE A 305 8.11 9.67 -22.03
C ILE A 305 7.74 10.57 -20.86
N ILE A 306 6.63 10.23 -20.22
CA ILE A 306 6.07 10.88 -19.04
C ILE A 306 5.95 9.85 -17.92
N GLY A 307 6.30 10.25 -16.70
CA GLY A 307 6.09 9.47 -15.48
C GLY A 307 5.01 10.07 -14.59
N ILE A 308 4.09 9.26 -14.10
CA ILE A 308 3.06 9.68 -13.12
C ILE A 308 3.06 8.72 -11.95
N THR A 309 2.97 9.24 -10.72
CA THR A 309 2.74 8.42 -9.53
C THR A 309 1.81 9.13 -8.54
N PRO A 310 0.83 8.43 -7.93
CA PRO A 310 0.04 8.99 -6.85
C PRO A 310 0.75 8.82 -5.50
N ALA A 311 1.39 9.89 -5.02
CA ALA A 311 2.01 10.03 -3.68
C ALA A 311 3.16 9.06 -3.36
N MET A 312 3.79 8.46 -4.37
CA MET A 312 4.86 7.45 -4.18
C MET A 312 6.17 7.76 -4.94
N PRO A 313 6.70 9.02 -4.96
CA PRO A 313 7.94 9.33 -5.67
C PRO A 313 9.12 8.46 -5.25
N SER A 314 9.40 8.38 -3.95
CA SER A 314 10.51 7.58 -3.41
C SER A 314 10.18 6.09 -3.40
N GLY A 315 8.93 5.73 -3.09
CA GLY A 315 8.49 4.34 -3.03
C GLY A 315 8.50 3.61 -4.38
N SER A 316 8.25 4.32 -5.47
CA SER A 316 8.31 3.79 -6.83
C SER A 316 9.64 4.02 -7.54
N SER A 317 10.56 4.76 -6.93
CA SER A 317 11.81 5.27 -7.54
C SER A 317 11.60 6.18 -8.77
N LEU A 318 10.35 6.63 -9.03
CA LEU A 318 10.10 7.67 -10.04
C LEU A 318 10.80 8.99 -9.68
N LYS A 319 11.17 9.13 -8.41
CA LYS A 319 11.97 10.25 -7.91
C LYS A 319 13.23 10.49 -8.74
N PHE A 320 13.89 9.45 -9.27
CA PHE A 320 15.06 9.62 -10.13
C PHE A 320 14.74 10.49 -11.37
N MET A 321 13.58 10.22 -11.99
CA MET A 321 13.13 11.03 -13.14
C MET A 321 12.65 12.42 -12.70
N MET A 322 11.99 12.55 -11.53
CA MET A 322 11.55 13.84 -10.99
C MET A 322 12.72 14.77 -10.67
N ASP A 323 13.82 14.24 -10.16
CA ASP A 323 14.99 15.03 -9.78
C ASP A 323 15.73 15.57 -11.03
N GLU A 324 15.73 14.85 -12.15
CA GLU A 324 16.46 15.24 -13.36
C GLU A 324 15.56 15.86 -14.45
N LEU A 325 14.34 15.38 -14.58
CA LEU A 325 13.37 15.77 -15.60
C LEU A 325 12.03 16.20 -14.98
N PRO A 326 12.01 17.23 -14.11
CA PRO A 326 10.85 17.58 -13.28
C PRO A 326 9.59 17.96 -14.09
N ASP A 327 9.76 18.44 -15.32
CA ASP A 327 8.63 18.80 -16.20
C ASP A 327 7.97 17.59 -16.86
N ARG A 328 8.52 16.38 -16.68
CA ARG A 328 8.03 15.13 -17.28
C ARG A 328 7.72 14.02 -16.28
N ALA A 329 7.83 14.30 -14.99
CA ALA A 329 7.50 13.35 -13.93
C ALA A 329 6.64 14.02 -12.86
N PHE A 330 5.46 13.44 -12.57
CA PHE A 330 4.42 14.08 -11.79
C PHE A 330 4.03 13.23 -10.58
N ASP A 331 4.11 13.82 -9.39
CA ASP A 331 3.39 13.35 -8.22
C ASP A 331 2.02 14.06 -8.16
N VAL A 332 0.93 13.30 -8.21
CA VAL A 332 -0.43 13.85 -8.19
C VAL A 332 -1.07 13.79 -6.80
N GLY A 333 -0.31 13.40 -5.77
CA GLY A 333 -0.84 13.13 -4.42
C GLY A 333 -1.61 11.81 -4.36
N ILE A 334 -2.32 11.56 -3.25
CA ILE A 334 -3.12 10.34 -3.09
C ILE A 334 -4.40 10.47 -3.93
N ALA A 335 -4.26 10.23 -5.24
CA ALA A 335 -5.29 10.49 -6.23
C ALA A 335 -5.18 9.51 -7.42
N GLU A 336 -5.33 8.22 -7.16
CA GLU A 336 -5.13 7.15 -8.15
C GLU A 336 -6.09 7.30 -9.34
N GLN A 337 -7.36 7.64 -9.10
CA GLN A 337 -8.36 7.89 -10.15
C GLN A 337 -7.93 9.02 -11.07
N HIS A 338 -7.45 10.15 -10.48
CA HIS A 338 -6.92 11.26 -11.24
C HIS A 338 -5.66 10.87 -12.03
N ALA A 339 -4.74 10.09 -11.43
CA ALA A 339 -3.53 9.63 -12.10
C ALA A 339 -3.84 8.85 -13.38
N VAL A 340 -4.81 7.93 -13.32
CA VAL A 340 -5.22 7.11 -14.47
C VAL A 340 -5.87 7.95 -15.56
N THR A 341 -6.83 8.82 -15.21
CA THR A 341 -7.50 9.69 -16.22
C THR A 341 -6.53 10.73 -16.80
N LEU A 342 -5.61 11.27 -15.98
CA LEU A 342 -4.54 12.16 -16.45
C LEU A 342 -3.63 11.46 -17.45
N ALA A 343 -3.23 10.21 -17.16
CA ALA A 343 -2.44 9.38 -18.06
C ALA A 343 -3.17 9.14 -19.39
N ALA A 344 -4.47 8.82 -19.33
CA ALA A 344 -5.32 8.67 -20.50
C ALA A 344 -5.34 9.96 -21.36
N GLY A 345 -5.57 11.11 -20.71
CA GLY A 345 -5.56 12.41 -21.39
C GLY A 345 -4.24 12.71 -22.09
N MET A 346 -3.09 12.44 -21.45
CA MET A 346 -1.78 12.62 -22.06
C MET A 346 -1.52 11.64 -23.22
N ALA A 347 -1.98 10.39 -23.09
CA ALA A 347 -1.85 9.39 -24.15
C ALA A 347 -2.61 9.80 -25.43
N THR A 348 -3.75 10.52 -25.32
CA THR A 348 -4.45 11.07 -26.50
C THR A 348 -3.66 12.16 -27.25
N GLN A 349 -2.59 12.66 -26.65
CA GLN A 349 -1.69 13.66 -27.23
C GLN A 349 -0.33 13.06 -27.63
N ASP A 350 -0.31 11.76 -27.94
CA ASP A 350 0.87 11.00 -28.38
C ASP A 350 2.02 10.94 -27.37
N MET A 351 1.73 11.14 -26.06
CA MET A 351 2.71 10.92 -25.00
C MET A 351 2.75 9.45 -24.59
N ILE A 352 3.93 8.97 -24.23
CA ILE A 352 4.18 7.63 -23.73
C ILE A 352 4.16 7.70 -22.20
N VAL A 353 3.05 7.29 -21.59
CA VAL A 353 2.81 7.53 -20.18
C VAL A 353 3.02 6.27 -19.35
N TYR A 354 4.03 6.31 -18.47
CA TYR A 354 4.27 5.31 -17.44
C TYR A 354 3.58 5.75 -16.15
N CYS A 355 2.43 5.14 -15.86
CA CYS A 355 1.64 5.40 -14.67
C CYS A 355 1.99 4.36 -13.59
N ASN A 356 2.85 4.74 -12.63
CA ASN A 356 3.29 3.87 -11.55
C ASN A 356 2.36 3.97 -10.36
N ILE A 357 1.64 2.90 -10.07
CA ILE A 357 0.70 2.79 -8.94
C ILE A 357 0.95 1.44 -8.25
N TYR A 358 0.92 1.39 -6.91
CA TYR A 358 0.98 0.11 -6.22
C TYR A 358 -0.23 -0.76 -6.58
N SER A 359 0.01 -2.06 -6.79
CA SER A 359 -1.02 -3.00 -7.25
C SER A 359 -2.31 -2.91 -6.42
N THR A 360 -2.21 -2.92 -5.09
CA THR A 360 -3.37 -2.79 -4.19
C THR A 360 -4.09 -1.44 -4.34
N PHE A 361 -3.36 -0.35 -4.64
CA PHE A 361 -3.95 1.00 -4.75
C PHE A 361 -4.62 1.24 -6.10
N LEU A 362 -4.22 0.53 -7.17
CA LEU A 362 -4.90 0.62 -8.46
C LEU A 362 -6.38 0.19 -8.38
N GLN A 363 -6.75 -0.64 -7.40
CA GLN A 363 -8.15 -1.01 -7.15
C GLN A 363 -9.06 0.21 -7.03
N ARG A 364 -8.55 1.35 -6.49
CA ARG A 364 -9.31 2.59 -6.35
C ARG A 364 -9.64 3.26 -7.69
N ALA A 365 -8.85 2.98 -8.73
CA ALA A 365 -9.00 3.53 -10.07
C ALA A 365 -9.48 2.50 -11.10
N TYR A 366 -10.09 1.41 -10.66
CA TYR A 366 -10.51 0.32 -11.54
C TYR A 366 -11.52 0.78 -12.60
N ASP A 367 -12.48 1.63 -12.25
CA ASP A 367 -13.41 2.24 -13.20
C ASP A 367 -12.67 3.03 -14.29
N GLN A 368 -11.70 3.88 -13.91
CA GLN A 368 -10.93 4.69 -14.85
C GLN A 368 -10.05 3.84 -15.77
N VAL A 369 -9.52 2.72 -15.27
CA VAL A 369 -8.80 1.74 -16.13
C VAL A 369 -9.72 1.17 -17.20
N ILE A 370 -10.96 0.84 -16.85
CA ILE A 370 -11.95 0.31 -17.80
C ILE A 370 -12.44 1.40 -18.74
N HIS A 371 -13.03 2.47 -18.19
CA HIS A 371 -13.78 3.48 -18.93
C HIS A 371 -12.86 4.46 -19.67
N ASP A 372 -11.86 5.02 -18.96
CA ASP A 372 -11.06 6.11 -19.54
C ASP A 372 -9.89 5.60 -20.38
N VAL A 373 -9.43 4.36 -20.16
CA VAL A 373 -8.26 3.80 -20.83
C VAL A 373 -8.63 2.64 -21.77
N ALA A 374 -9.10 1.51 -21.22
CA ALA A 374 -9.24 0.28 -22.00
C ALA A 374 -10.39 0.34 -23.03
N LEU A 375 -11.52 0.95 -22.67
CA LEU A 375 -12.65 1.14 -23.60
C LEU A 375 -12.25 2.00 -24.81
N GLN A 376 -11.40 3.00 -24.61
CA GLN A 376 -10.86 3.87 -25.65
C GLN A 376 -9.60 3.30 -26.32
N ASN A 377 -9.11 2.15 -25.85
CA ASN A 377 -7.89 1.49 -26.30
C ASN A 377 -6.65 2.41 -26.28
N LEU A 378 -6.51 3.25 -25.25
CA LEU A 378 -5.39 4.16 -25.10
C LEU A 378 -4.14 3.44 -24.58
N PRO A 379 -2.94 3.67 -25.15
CA PRO A 379 -1.73 2.93 -24.85
C PRO A 379 -1.06 3.43 -23.54
N VAL A 380 -1.79 3.43 -22.44
CA VAL A 380 -1.26 3.75 -21.12
C VAL A 380 -0.49 2.57 -20.55
N ILE A 381 0.70 2.82 -20.00
CA ILE A 381 1.57 1.82 -19.40
C ILE A 381 1.41 1.88 -17.89
N PHE A 382 0.64 0.96 -17.33
CA PHE A 382 0.49 0.81 -15.88
C PHE A 382 1.66 0.01 -15.31
N CYS A 383 2.47 0.61 -14.45
CA CYS A 383 3.55 -0.05 -13.74
C CYS A 383 3.07 -0.37 -12.32
N LEU A 384 2.66 -1.63 -12.10
CA LEU A 384 2.06 -2.09 -10.86
C LEU A 384 3.15 -2.58 -9.91
N ASP A 385 3.64 -1.67 -9.10
CA ASP A 385 4.62 -2.00 -8.06
C ASP A 385 3.92 -2.69 -6.88
N ARG A 386 4.63 -3.49 -6.10
CA ARG A 386 4.11 -4.26 -4.97
C ARG A 386 3.02 -5.28 -5.37
N ALA A 387 3.17 -5.90 -6.53
CA ALA A 387 2.35 -7.05 -6.90
C ALA A 387 2.66 -8.27 -6.02
N GLY A 388 1.69 -9.15 -5.84
CA GLY A 388 1.82 -10.33 -5.00
C GLY A 388 1.82 -10.03 -3.50
N LEU A 389 2.42 -10.92 -2.72
CA LEU A 389 2.54 -10.79 -1.26
C LEU A 389 3.62 -9.75 -0.92
N VAL A 390 3.27 -8.76 -0.10
CA VAL A 390 4.17 -7.64 0.24
C VAL A 390 4.77 -7.70 1.65
N GLY A 391 4.30 -8.63 2.47
CA GLY A 391 4.91 -8.88 3.78
C GLY A 391 4.16 -8.25 4.96
N GLU A 392 4.85 -7.43 5.73
CA GLU A 392 4.47 -7.02 7.09
C GLU A 392 3.26 -6.09 7.16
N ASP A 393 2.87 -5.45 6.07
CA ASP A 393 1.67 -4.60 6.00
C ASP A 393 0.37 -5.40 5.79
N GLY A 394 0.50 -6.68 5.43
CA GLY A 394 -0.57 -7.66 5.45
C GLY A 394 -1.65 -7.45 4.38
N ALA A 395 -2.84 -7.98 4.66
CA ALA A 395 -3.97 -8.07 3.74
C ALA A 395 -4.37 -6.76 3.06
N THR A 396 -4.16 -5.63 3.69
CA THR A 396 -4.49 -4.31 3.13
C THR A 396 -3.53 -3.85 2.04
N HIS A 397 -2.34 -4.46 1.97
CA HIS A 397 -1.28 -4.03 1.04
C HIS A 397 -0.87 -5.11 0.04
N HIS A 398 -1.31 -6.36 0.19
CA HIS A 398 -1.04 -7.41 -0.80
C HIS A 398 -1.64 -7.06 -2.16
N GLY A 399 -0.80 -7.08 -3.20
CA GLY A 399 -1.17 -6.85 -4.59
C GLY A 399 -1.55 -8.15 -5.30
N VAL A 400 -2.49 -8.92 -4.73
CA VAL A 400 -2.79 -10.28 -5.19
C VAL A 400 -3.99 -10.39 -6.11
N PHE A 401 -4.78 -9.32 -6.25
CA PHE A 401 -6.02 -9.33 -7.04
C PHE A 401 -5.87 -8.81 -8.47
N ASP A 402 -4.74 -8.17 -8.79
CA ASP A 402 -4.50 -7.44 -10.02
C ASP A 402 -4.66 -8.32 -11.28
N ILE A 403 -4.09 -9.53 -11.30
CA ILE A 403 -4.25 -10.45 -12.43
C ILE A 403 -5.74 -10.73 -12.67
N ALA A 404 -6.47 -11.09 -11.62
CA ALA A 404 -7.85 -11.52 -11.72
C ALA A 404 -8.78 -10.42 -12.26
N TYR A 405 -8.69 -9.19 -11.71
CA TYR A 405 -9.59 -8.13 -12.14
C TYR A 405 -9.16 -7.49 -13.49
N LEU A 406 -7.87 -7.47 -13.81
CA LEU A 406 -7.40 -6.94 -15.10
C LEU A 406 -7.65 -7.92 -16.26
N ARG A 407 -7.62 -9.23 -16.02
CA ARG A 407 -7.91 -10.23 -17.07
C ARG A 407 -9.28 -10.07 -17.70
N SER A 408 -10.28 -9.64 -16.93
CA SER A 408 -11.65 -9.46 -17.42
C SER A 408 -11.82 -8.27 -18.37
N ILE A 409 -10.84 -7.32 -18.41
CA ILE A 409 -10.94 -6.10 -19.20
C ILE A 409 -10.50 -6.37 -20.65
N PRO A 410 -11.35 -6.12 -21.68
CA PRO A 410 -10.94 -6.18 -23.09
C PRO A 410 -9.77 -5.21 -23.37
N ASN A 411 -8.98 -5.48 -24.39
CA ASN A 411 -7.83 -4.70 -24.83
C ASN A 411 -6.65 -4.61 -23.85
N MET A 412 -6.82 -4.98 -22.57
CA MET A 412 -5.75 -4.95 -21.56
C MET A 412 -4.72 -6.05 -21.83
N VAL A 413 -3.45 -5.67 -21.94
CA VAL A 413 -2.30 -6.58 -21.91
C VAL A 413 -1.80 -6.69 -20.47
N ILE A 414 -1.41 -7.89 -20.02
CA ILE A 414 -0.88 -8.12 -18.66
C ILE A 414 0.47 -8.84 -18.77
N TYR A 415 1.49 -8.23 -18.20
CA TYR A 415 2.86 -8.75 -18.18
C TYR A 415 3.41 -8.84 -16.75
N ALA A 416 4.02 -9.97 -16.42
CA ALA A 416 4.68 -10.23 -15.15
C ALA A 416 6.13 -10.68 -15.43
N PRO A 417 7.15 -9.83 -15.25
CA PRO A 417 8.54 -10.20 -15.51
C PRO A 417 9.02 -11.28 -14.53
N LEU A 418 9.86 -12.20 -15.02
CA LEU A 418 10.53 -13.20 -14.19
C LEU A 418 11.64 -12.58 -13.33
N ASN A 419 12.36 -11.61 -13.86
CA ASN A 419 13.51 -10.98 -13.24
C ASN A 419 13.73 -9.53 -13.72
N GLU A 420 14.81 -8.92 -13.29
CA GLU A 420 15.21 -7.54 -13.60
C GLU A 420 15.42 -7.30 -15.09
N ILE A 421 15.99 -8.26 -15.82
CA ILE A 421 16.23 -8.15 -17.27
C ILE A 421 14.89 -8.14 -18.02
N GLU A 422 13.96 -8.99 -17.64
CA GLU A 422 12.63 -8.99 -18.25
C GLU A 422 11.86 -7.70 -17.93
N LEU A 423 12.01 -7.15 -16.71
CA LEU A 423 11.39 -5.88 -16.36
C LEU A 423 11.94 -4.73 -17.21
N GLN A 424 13.27 -4.57 -17.30
CA GLN A 424 13.84 -3.49 -18.13
C GLN A 424 13.47 -3.65 -19.61
N ASN A 425 13.42 -4.90 -20.13
CA ASN A 425 13.15 -5.17 -21.53
C ASN A 425 11.70 -4.90 -21.91
N ILE A 426 10.73 -5.21 -21.03
CA ILE A 426 9.33 -4.84 -21.29
C ILE A 426 9.14 -3.32 -21.22
N LEU A 427 9.74 -2.64 -20.25
CA LEU A 427 9.70 -1.18 -20.16
C LEU A 427 10.26 -0.51 -21.43
N TYR A 428 11.36 -1.05 -21.95
CA TYR A 428 11.91 -0.60 -23.23
C TYR A 428 10.99 -0.94 -24.41
N THR A 429 10.42 -2.13 -24.45
CA THR A 429 9.62 -2.61 -25.58
C THR A 429 8.36 -1.76 -25.79
N VAL A 430 7.66 -1.44 -24.71
CA VAL A 430 6.37 -0.71 -24.78
C VAL A 430 6.53 0.72 -25.28
N GLN A 431 7.68 1.37 -25.07
CA GLN A 431 7.93 2.72 -25.59
C GLN A 431 8.21 2.75 -27.11
N LEU A 432 8.47 1.58 -27.73
CA LEU A 432 8.66 1.49 -29.18
C LEU A 432 7.34 1.54 -29.96
N GLY A 433 6.23 1.58 -29.27
CA GLY A 433 4.87 1.61 -29.81
C GLY A 433 4.09 0.35 -29.39
N ILE A 434 3.09 0.55 -28.55
CA ILE A 434 2.10 -0.44 -28.18
C ILE A 434 0.73 0.14 -28.49
N ASP A 435 -0.16 -0.65 -29.12
CA ASP A 435 -1.49 -0.19 -29.57
C ASP A 435 -2.58 -0.44 -28.51
N HIS A 436 -2.21 -0.95 -27.34
CA HIS A 436 -3.12 -1.35 -26.29
C HIS A 436 -2.62 -0.91 -24.92
N PRO A 437 -3.48 -0.69 -23.92
CA PRO A 437 -3.04 -0.50 -22.55
C PRO A 437 -2.36 -1.76 -22.01
N ILE A 438 -1.30 -1.58 -21.23
CA ILE A 438 -0.55 -2.68 -20.63
C ILE A 438 -0.39 -2.46 -19.13
N ALA A 439 -0.56 -3.54 -18.36
CA ALA A 439 -0.19 -3.62 -16.95
C ALA A 439 1.07 -4.48 -16.78
N ILE A 440 2.15 -3.87 -16.30
CA ILE A 440 3.42 -4.51 -15.98
C ILE A 440 3.49 -4.62 -14.46
N ARG A 441 3.34 -5.84 -13.93
CA ARG A 441 3.27 -6.09 -12.49
C ARG A 441 4.57 -6.69 -11.97
N TYR A 442 5.14 -6.12 -10.91
CA TYR A 442 6.38 -6.59 -10.29
C TYR A 442 6.35 -6.47 -8.76
N PRO A 443 7.10 -7.33 -8.01
CA PRO A 443 6.95 -7.41 -6.57
C PRO A 443 7.68 -6.30 -5.82
N ARG A 444 7.35 -6.15 -4.54
CA ARG A 444 8.18 -5.46 -3.55
C ARG A 444 9.47 -6.25 -3.29
N GLY A 445 10.58 -5.57 -3.14
CA GLY A 445 11.83 -6.17 -2.70
C GLY A 445 12.88 -6.28 -3.80
N ARG A 446 13.87 -7.13 -3.54
CA ARG A 446 15.02 -7.31 -4.42
C ARG A 446 14.76 -8.38 -5.48
N GLY A 447 15.42 -8.22 -6.60
CA GLY A 447 15.47 -9.23 -7.66
C GLY A 447 16.39 -10.40 -7.34
N VAL A 448 16.91 -11.02 -8.41
CA VAL A 448 17.74 -12.24 -8.33
C VAL A 448 19.13 -12.07 -8.97
N LEU A 449 19.42 -10.91 -9.57
CA LEU A 449 20.64 -10.63 -10.33
C LEU A 449 21.51 -9.58 -9.61
N PRO A 450 22.49 -9.96 -8.78
CA PRO A 450 23.29 -9.02 -7.99
C PRO A 450 24.05 -7.98 -8.84
N ASN A 451 24.53 -8.37 -10.03
CA ASN A 451 25.33 -7.51 -10.91
C ASN A 451 24.51 -6.85 -12.02
N TRP A 452 23.17 -6.82 -11.91
CA TRP A 452 22.30 -6.30 -12.97
C TRP A 452 22.70 -4.90 -13.45
N GLU A 453 23.02 -4.00 -12.55
CA GLU A 453 23.37 -2.60 -12.91
C GLU A 453 24.66 -2.52 -13.74
N VAL A 454 25.63 -3.35 -13.45
CA VAL A 454 26.93 -3.36 -14.14
C VAL A 454 26.88 -4.14 -15.45
N GLU A 455 26.19 -5.27 -15.46
CA GLU A 455 26.24 -6.25 -16.58
C GLU A 455 25.08 -6.06 -17.57
N ASN A 456 23.92 -5.57 -17.11
CA ASN A 456 22.69 -5.63 -17.89
C ASN A 456 22.02 -4.27 -18.12
N PHE A 457 22.23 -3.29 -17.22
CA PHE A 457 21.56 -1.99 -17.34
C PHE A 457 21.93 -1.28 -18.64
N GLY A 458 20.92 -0.76 -19.34
CA GLY A 458 21.10 -0.09 -20.65
C GLY A 458 21.21 -1.02 -21.86
N HIS A 459 21.34 -2.34 -21.66
CA HIS A 459 21.34 -3.34 -22.71
C HIS A 459 19.92 -3.89 -22.94
N TYR A 460 19.07 -3.10 -23.58
CA TYR A 460 17.66 -3.44 -23.79
C TYR A 460 17.45 -4.35 -24.98
N GLN A 461 16.56 -5.34 -24.82
CA GLN A 461 16.10 -6.19 -25.89
C GLN A 461 14.59 -6.07 -26.06
N LYS A 462 14.14 -6.00 -27.33
CA LYS A 462 12.71 -6.02 -27.63
C LYS A 462 12.12 -7.39 -27.32
N ILE A 463 10.99 -7.42 -26.62
CA ILE A 463 10.21 -8.61 -26.31
C ILE A 463 9.07 -8.74 -27.32
N ASN A 464 8.84 -9.94 -27.83
CA ASN A 464 7.67 -10.22 -28.66
C ASN A 464 6.42 -10.40 -27.77
N LEU A 465 5.34 -9.73 -28.15
CA LEU A 465 4.09 -9.78 -27.38
C LEU A 465 3.47 -11.18 -27.41
N GLY A 466 3.05 -11.67 -26.24
CA GLY A 466 2.32 -12.93 -26.10
C GLY A 466 3.17 -14.20 -26.15
N GLU A 467 4.51 -14.10 -26.24
CA GLU A 467 5.37 -15.28 -26.25
C GLU A 467 5.70 -15.77 -24.83
N ALA A 468 5.55 -17.07 -24.60
CA ALA A 468 6.06 -17.77 -23.42
C ALA A 468 7.42 -18.43 -23.70
N LYS A 469 8.18 -18.77 -22.67
CA LYS A 469 9.52 -19.34 -22.80
C LYS A 469 9.62 -20.69 -22.09
N CYS A 470 10.17 -21.70 -22.76
CA CYS A 470 10.63 -22.91 -22.10
C CYS A 470 11.96 -22.61 -21.40
N LEU A 471 11.98 -22.72 -20.07
CA LEU A 471 13.17 -22.52 -19.24
C LEU A 471 13.91 -23.84 -18.97
N LYS A 472 13.18 -24.96 -18.98
CA LYS A 472 13.70 -26.28 -18.76
C LYS A 472 12.79 -27.32 -19.42
N ASP A 473 13.40 -28.25 -20.14
CA ASP A 473 12.71 -29.42 -20.71
C ASP A 473 12.37 -30.46 -19.64
N GLY A 474 11.37 -31.30 -19.91
CA GLY A 474 10.94 -32.41 -19.09
C GLY A 474 10.04 -33.36 -19.85
N THR A 475 9.60 -34.45 -19.22
CA THR A 475 8.95 -35.56 -19.93
C THR A 475 7.56 -35.92 -19.42
N LYS A 476 7.18 -35.59 -18.18
CA LYS A 476 5.92 -36.03 -17.57
C LYS A 476 5.01 -34.89 -17.12
N VAL A 477 5.58 -33.85 -16.49
CA VAL A 477 4.85 -32.77 -15.86
C VAL A 477 5.32 -31.46 -16.45
N ALA A 478 4.39 -30.56 -16.80
CA ALA A 478 4.70 -29.17 -17.15
C ALA A 478 4.33 -28.22 -16.00
N VAL A 479 5.28 -27.43 -15.51
CA VAL A 479 5.07 -26.34 -14.57
C VAL A 479 5.03 -25.03 -15.36
N LEU A 480 3.94 -24.29 -15.26
CA LEU A 480 3.73 -23.00 -15.91
C LEU A 480 3.75 -21.91 -14.84
N SER A 481 4.74 -21.02 -14.86
CA SER A 481 4.85 -19.93 -13.89
C SER A 481 4.52 -18.58 -14.50
N ALA A 482 3.91 -17.69 -13.71
CA ALA A 482 3.63 -16.31 -14.08
C ALA A 482 4.40 -15.33 -13.17
N GLY A 483 5.42 -14.67 -13.75
CA GLY A 483 6.20 -13.64 -13.06
C GLY A 483 7.28 -14.20 -12.13
N THR A 484 7.69 -13.39 -11.17
CA THR A 484 8.85 -13.66 -10.29
C THR A 484 8.75 -14.91 -9.45
N ILE A 485 7.53 -15.43 -9.21
CA ILE A 485 7.34 -16.71 -8.51
C ILE A 485 7.96 -17.88 -9.27
N GLY A 486 8.20 -17.73 -10.57
CA GLY A 486 8.96 -18.70 -11.37
C GLY A 486 10.37 -18.96 -10.86
N ASN A 487 10.98 -18.00 -10.13
CA ASN A 487 12.28 -18.21 -9.49
C ASN A 487 12.21 -19.27 -8.37
N ASN A 488 11.08 -19.37 -7.65
CA ASN A 488 10.88 -20.43 -6.67
C ASN A 488 10.80 -21.80 -7.34
N VAL A 489 10.24 -21.88 -8.57
CA VAL A 489 10.24 -23.11 -9.37
C VAL A 489 11.65 -23.49 -9.79
N ILE A 490 12.44 -22.52 -10.28
CA ILE A 490 13.83 -22.73 -10.69
C ILE A 490 14.65 -23.28 -9.52
N GLU A 491 14.55 -22.68 -8.35
CA GLU A 491 15.27 -23.13 -7.16
C GLU A 491 14.79 -24.53 -6.69
N ALA A 492 13.48 -24.76 -6.69
CA ALA A 492 12.93 -26.07 -6.30
C ALA A 492 13.37 -27.20 -7.23
N LEU A 493 13.47 -26.93 -8.53
CA LEU A 493 13.93 -27.92 -9.50
C LEU A 493 15.41 -28.28 -9.34
N LYS A 494 16.27 -27.40 -8.80
CA LYS A 494 17.69 -27.74 -8.51
C LYS A 494 17.81 -28.79 -7.42
N GLU A 495 16.87 -28.87 -6.49
CA GLU A 495 16.88 -29.75 -5.34
C GLU A 495 15.91 -30.94 -5.46
N SER A 496 15.06 -30.98 -6.50
CA SER A 496 14.07 -32.03 -6.69
C SER A 496 14.71 -33.32 -7.28
N ALA A 497 14.40 -34.47 -6.70
CA ALA A 497 14.85 -35.77 -7.19
C ALA A 497 14.30 -36.11 -8.59
N ASN A 498 13.14 -35.59 -8.95
CA ASN A 498 12.44 -35.85 -10.21
C ASN A 498 12.56 -34.70 -11.21
N ALA A 499 13.55 -33.81 -11.04
CA ALA A 499 13.71 -32.62 -11.88
C ALA A 499 13.71 -32.93 -13.38
N ASP A 500 14.31 -34.04 -13.83
CA ASP A 500 14.37 -34.39 -15.25
C ASP A 500 13.03 -34.78 -15.88
N GLU A 501 12.02 -35.09 -15.05
CA GLU A 501 10.68 -35.40 -15.51
C GLU A 501 9.81 -34.15 -15.64
N ILE A 502 10.27 -32.98 -15.13
CA ILE A 502 9.49 -31.74 -15.01
C ILE A 502 10.01 -30.69 -15.98
N ALA A 503 9.16 -30.27 -16.89
CA ALA A 503 9.37 -29.11 -17.73
C ALA A 503 8.94 -27.82 -16.99
N HIS A 504 9.63 -26.70 -17.25
CA HIS A 504 9.27 -25.39 -16.72
C HIS A 504 9.11 -24.37 -17.84
N TYR A 505 7.94 -23.77 -17.92
CA TYR A 505 7.60 -22.71 -18.85
C TYR A 505 7.28 -21.43 -18.12
N ASN A 506 7.87 -20.31 -18.54
CA ASN A 506 7.58 -18.97 -18.01
C ASN A 506 6.57 -18.26 -18.93
N PHE A 507 5.43 -17.92 -18.37
CA PHE A 507 4.37 -17.13 -19.01
C PHE A 507 4.42 -15.71 -18.48
N SER A 508 5.41 -14.91 -18.92
CA SER A 508 5.48 -13.49 -18.55
C SER A 508 4.26 -12.72 -19.08
N PHE A 509 3.73 -13.07 -20.27
CA PHE A 509 2.42 -12.59 -20.72
C PHE A 509 1.30 -13.46 -20.16
N ILE A 510 0.52 -12.87 -19.24
CA ILE A 510 -0.68 -13.48 -18.67
C ILE A 510 -1.87 -13.23 -19.60
N LYS A 511 -1.85 -12.11 -20.32
CA LYS A 511 -2.80 -11.76 -21.36
C LYS A 511 -2.12 -10.90 -22.44
N PRO A 512 -2.12 -11.30 -23.72
CA PRO A 512 -2.64 -12.59 -24.21
C PRO A 512 -1.77 -13.77 -23.75
N LEU A 513 -2.37 -14.95 -23.62
CA LEU A 513 -1.64 -16.20 -23.42
C LEU A 513 -1.02 -16.69 -24.75
N ASP A 514 0.12 -17.37 -24.66
CA ASP A 514 0.72 -18.08 -25.79
C ASP A 514 -0.05 -19.38 -26.08
N HIS A 515 -1.05 -19.29 -26.94
CA HIS A 515 -1.88 -20.43 -27.34
C HIS A 515 -1.07 -21.51 -28.08
N SER A 516 -0.01 -21.14 -28.82
CA SER A 516 0.84 -22.09 -29.55
C SER A 516 1.61 -23.00 -28.59
N ILE A 517 2.29 -22.40 -27.61
CA ILE A 517 3.01 -23.14 -26.58
C ILE A 517 2.03 -23.94 -25.71
N LEU A 518 0.88 -23.38 -25.33
CA LEU A 518 -0.13 -24.11 -24.55
C LEU A 518 -0.61 -25.35 -25.30
N ASN A 519 -0.95 -25.26 -26.59
CA ASN A 519 -1.32 -26.43 -27.38
C ASN A 519 -0.24 -27.53 -27.35
N THR A 520 1.02 -27.14 -27.52
CA THR A 520 2.15 -28.08 -27.42
C THR A 520 2.23 -28.74 -26.05
N ILE A 521 2.09 -27.95 -24.98
CA ILE A 521 2.14 -28.44 -23.58
C ILE A 521 1.00 -29.44 -23.34
N PHE A 522 -0.24 -29.09 -23.71
CA PHE A 522 -1.42 -29.95 -23.49
C PHE A 522 -1.38 -31.25 -24.31
N LEU A 523 -0.69 -31.28 -25.45
CA LEU A 523 -0.49 -32.48 -26.26
C LEU A 523 0.68 -33.36 -25.74
N THR A 524 1.62 -32.77 -24.98
CA THR A 524 2.84 -33.44 -24.57
C THR A 524 2.77 -33.99 -23.14
N PHE A 525 2.16 -33.26 -22.22
CA PHE A 525 2.20 -33.60 -20.80
C PHE A 525 0.84 -34.03 -20.28
N GLU A 526 0.78 -35.06 -19.45
CA GLU A 526 -0.47 -35.49 -18.83
C GLU A 526 -0.91 -34.60 -17.65
N LYS A 527 0.07 -34.11 -16.87
CA LYS A 527 -0.16 -33.23 -15.73
C LYS A 527 0.45 -31.86 -15.97
N ILE A 528 -0.34 -30.81 -15.67
CA ILE A 528 0.06 -29.42 -15.76
C ILE A 528 -0.11 -28.79 -14.38
N ILE A 529 0.90 -28.06 -13.92
CA ILE A 529 0.87 -27.29 -12.67
C ILE A 529 1.05 -25.83 -13.03
N THR A 530 0.11 -24.96 -12.63
CA THR A 530 0.28 -23.53 -12.77
C THR A 530 0.65 -22.89 -11.44
N ILE A 531 1.52 -21.88 -11.45
CA ILE A 531 1.92 -21.14 -10.25
C ILE A 531 1.93 -19.64 -10.49
N GLU A 532 1.30 -18.91 -9.59
CA GLU A 532 1.23 -17.45 -9.59
C GLU A 532 1.29 -16.88 -8.17
N ASP A 533 1.71 -15.64 -8.02
CA ASP A 533 1.63 -14.87 -6.77
C ASP A 533 0.37 -13.98 -6.71
N GLY A 534 -0.65 -14.34 -7.48
CA GLY A 534 -1.99 -13.82 -7.50
C GLY A 534 -3.01 -14.81 -6.89
N VAL A 535 -4.25 -14.35 -6.71
CA VAL A 535 -5.34 -15.23 -6.29
C VAL A 535 -5.63 -16.29 -7.35
N LYS A 536 -5.86 -17.53 -6.92
CA LYS A 536 -6.19 -18.64 -7.84
C LYS A 536 -7.47 -18.39 -8.61
N ASN A 537 -8.46 -17.76 -7.96
CA ASN A 537 -9.78 -17.49 -8.53
C ASN A 537 -9.69 -16.36 -9.55
N GLY A 538 -9.85 -16.66 -10.84
CA GLY A 538 -9.75 -15.69 -11.94
C GLY A 538 -8.31 -15.32 -12.34
N GLY A 539 -7.27 -15.87 -11.71
CA GLY A 539 -5.87 -15.62 -11.99
C GLY A 539 -5.34 -16.32 -13.24
N PHE A 540 -4.01 -16.48 -13.30
CA PHE A 540 -3.31 -17.13 -14.42
C PHE A 540 -3.70 -18.61 -14.55
N GLY A 541 -3.76 -19.35 -13.44
CA GLY A 541 -4.19 -20.74 -13.48
C GLY A 541 -5.60 -20.93 -14.00
N SER A 542 -6.51 -20.00 -13.65
CA SER A 542 -7.86 -19.98 -14.22
C SER A 542 -7.85 -19.76 -15.74
N ALA A 543 -6.96 -18.88 -16.26
CA ALA A 543 -6.83 -18.67 -17.72
C ALA A 543 -6.37 -19.94 -18.46
N VAL A 544 -5.43 -20.67 -17.88
CA VAL A 544 -4.96 -21.97 -18.45
C VAL A 544 -6.08 -23.00 -18.41
N LEU A 545 -6.89 -23.04 -17.35
CA LEU A 545 -8.04 -23.95 -17.26
C LEU A 545 -9.14 -23.59 -18.28
N GLU A 546 -9.44 -22.30 -18.48
CA GLU A 546 -10.37 -21.80 -19.52
C GLU A 546 -9.89 -22.20 -20.91
N PHE A 547 -8.58 -22.08 -21.18
CA PHE A 547 -7.99 -22.53 -22.45
C PHE A 547 -8.16 -24.04 -22.63
N SER A 548 -7.87 -24.85 -21.62
CA SER A 548 -8.05 -26.30 -21.63
C SER A 548 -9.50 -26.69 -21.94
N ALA A 549 -10.46 -26.09 -21.26
CA ALA A 549 -11.88 -26.35 -21.45
C ALA A 549 -12.35 -25.99 -22.86
N SER A 550 -11.93 -24.82 -23.38
CA SER A 550 -12.30 -24.34 -24.70
C SER A 550 -11.75 -25.19 -25.84
N ASN A 551 -10.64 -25.89 -25.61
CA ASN A 551 -9.99 -26.78 -26.60
C ASN A 551 -10.25 -28.27 -26.31
N ASN A 552 -11.12 -28.61 -25.35
CA ASN A 552 -11.50 -29.97 -24.97
C ASN A 552 -10.33 -30.86 -24.47
N PHE A 553 -9.28 -30.28 -23.93
CA PHE A 553 -8.19 -31.03 -23.30
C PHE A 553 -8.66 -31.70 -22.02
N LYS A 554 -8.03 -32.85 -21.65
CA LYS A 554 -8.42 -33.68 -20.50
C LYS A 554 -7.29 -33.86 -19.48
N ASN A 555 -6.23 -33.08 -19.62
CA ASN A 555 -5.06 -33.14 -18.75
C ASN A 555 -5.43 -32.80 -17.30
N SER A 556 -4.73 -33.38 -16.34
CA SER A 556 -4.83 -32.97 -14.94
C SER A 556 -4.18 -31.59 -14.76
N ILE A 557 -4.92 -30.62 -14.21
CA ILE A 557 -4.43 -29.27 -13.95
C ILE A 557 -4.48 -29.00 -12.46
N GLU A 558 -3.33 -28.68 -11.88
CA GLU A 558 -3.18 -28.25 -10.49
C GLU A 558 -2.83 -26.77 -10.44
N ILE A 559 -3.63 -25.95 -9.72
CA ILE A 559 -3.45 -24.49 -9.66
C ILE A 559 -2.86 -24.12 -8.30
N LEU A 560 -1.66 -23.55 -8.31
CA LEU A 560 -0.98 -22.98 -7.14
C LEU A 560 -1.03 -21.46 -7.18
N GLY A 561 -1.32 -20.85 -6.05
CA GLY A 561 -1.44 -19.39 -5.89
C GLY A 561 -2.10 -19.06 -4.56
N ILE A 562 -2.47 -17.79 -4.39
CA ILE A 562 -3.12 -17.32 -3.17
C ILE A 562 -4.51 -17.96 -3.05
N PRO A 563 -4.83 -18.61 -1.91
CA PRO A 563 -6.14 -19.23 -1.67
C PRO A 563 -7.25 -18.16 -1.55
N ASP A 564 -8.51 -18.61 -1.50
CA ASP A 564 -9.68 -17.74 -1.30
C ASP A 564 -9.81 -17.29 0.17
N GLU A 565 -8.74 -16.61 0.64
CA GLU A 565 -8.57 -16.09 2.00
C GLU A 565 -7.78 -14.80 1.97
N PHE A 566 -8.07 -13.87 2.89
CA PHE A 566 -7.20 -12.73 3.13
C PHE A 566 -5.97 -13.16 3.91
N ILE A 567 -4.81 -13.11 3.26
CA ILE A 567 -3.54 -13.48 3.88
C ILE A 567 -3.10 -12.38 4.84
N GLU A 568 -2.82 -12.75 6.07
CA GLU A 568 -2.39 -11.84 7.13
C GLU A 568 -0.94 -11.32 6.91
N HIS A 569 -0.41 -10.60 7.88
CA HIS A 569 0.93 -10.04 7.85
C HIS A 569 1.99 -11.06 8.29
N GLY A 570 3.20 -10.89 7.79
CA GLY A 570 4.38 -11.72 8.07
C GLY A 570 5.50 -11.39 7.09
N THR A 571 6.62 -12.11 7.11
CA THR A 571 7.60 -12.00 6.03
C THR A 571 7.09 -12.68 4.75
N VAL A 572 7.49 -12.19 3.59
CA VAL A 572 7.06 -12.77 2.29
C VAL A 572 7.27 -14.28 2.26
N ASN A 573 8.43 -14.76 2.72
CA ASN A 573 8.73 -16.20 2.77
C ASN A 573 7.74 -16.99 3.65
N GLN A 574 7.38 -16.47 4.84
CA GLN A 574 6.38 -17.10 5.69
C GLN A 574 5.00 -17.14 5.03
N LEU A 575 4.63 -16.08 4.34
CA LEU A 575 3.34 -15.98 3.65
C LEU A 575 3.30 -16.90 2.41
N GLN A 576 4.39 -16.99 1.65
CA GLN A 576 4.51 -17.97 0.57
C GLN A 576 4.42 -19.42 1.09
N GLN A 577 4.99 -19.71 2.27
CA GLN A 577 4.87 -21.02 2.91
C GLN A 577 3.42 -21.33 3.31
N LEU A 578 2.70 -20.37 3.87
CA LEU A 578 1.26 -20.52 4.16
C LEU A 578 0.45 -20.84 2.89
N CYS A 579 0.79 -20.18 1.78
CA CYS A 579 0.14 -20.40 0.49
C CYS A 579 0.69 -21.64 -0.28
N LYS A 580 1.71 -22.32 0.23
CA LYS A 580 2.38 -23.49 -0.38
C LYS A 580 2.98 -23.20 -1.77
N ILE A 581 3.46 -21.98 -1.97
CA ILE A 581 4.14 -21.53 -3.19
C ILE A 581 5.63 -21.18 -2.93
N ASP A 582 6.14 -21.49 -1.74
CA ASP A 582 7.55 -21.40 -1.38
C ASP A 582 8.38 -22.57 -1.96
N VAL A 583 9.69 -22.39 -2.02
CA VAL A 583 10.63 -23.38 -2.58
C VAL A 583 10.47 -24.75 -1.92
N LYS A 584 10.37 -24.82 -0.58
CA LYS A 584 10.27 -26.09 0.15
C LYS A 584 8.97 -26.83 -0.17
N SER A 585 7.87 -26.13 -0.26
CA SER A 585 6.57 -26.71 -0.64
C SER A 585 6.61 -27.26 -2.07
N LEU A 586 7.27 -26.54 -3.00
CA LEU A 586 7.44 -26.98 -4.38
C LEU A 586 8.36 -28.19 -4.49
N ILE A 587 9.47 -28.27 -3.74
CA ILE A 587 10.34 -29.46 -3.69
C ILE A 587 9.51 -30.69 -3.28
N ASN A 588 8.71 -30.57 -2.22
CA ASN A 588 7.85 -31.67 -1.76
C ASN A 588 6.82 -32.07 -2.82
N LEU A 589 6.20 -31.10 -3.51
CA LEU A 589 5.25 -31.38 -4.59
C LEU A 589 5.91 -32.11 -5.75
N PHE A 590 7.07 -31.66 -6.21
CA PHE A 590 7.81 -32.19 -7.34
C PHE A 590 8.38 -33.58 -7.03
N SER A 591 8.76 -33.84 -5.78
CA SER A 591 9.29 -35.15 -5.35
C SER A 591 8.17 -36.19 -5.18
N ASN A 592 6.95 -35.81 -4.86
CA ASN A 592 5.80 -36.68 -4.62
C ASN A 592 4.83 -36.78 -5.82
N GLY A 593 4.91 -35.87 -6.76
CA GLY A 593 3.94 -35.72 -7.86
C GLY A 593 4.13 -36.64 -9.06
N SER A 594 5.09 -37.57 -9.01
CA SER A 594 5.32 -38.58 -10.05
C SER A 594 4.65 -39.93 -9.74
N LYS A 595 3.80 -39.99 -8.68
CA LYS A 595 3.05 -41.21 -8.33
C LYS A 595 1.60 -41.10 -8.76
#